data_8acd51c7889006410763c28836903af2
#
_entry.id   8acd51c7889006410763c28836903af2
#
_cell.length_a   1.000
_cell.length_b   1.000
_cell.length_c   1.000
_cell.angle_alpha   90.00
_cell.angle_beta   90.00
_cell.angle_gamma   90.00
#
_symmetry.space_group_name_H-M   'P 1'
#
loop_
_entity.id
_entity.type
_entity.pdbx_description
1 polymer ?
#
loop_
_entity_poly.entity_id
_entity_poly.type
_entity_poly.pdbx_seq_one_letter_code
_entity_poly.pdbx_strand_id
1 'polypeptide(L)'
;MRLKTSIECARWLAFQACAFRGHDESLNSKNRGNFIELIKFTSTFNDKVTSVVLKNTPGNAKYTSPTIQKEILHILASNVRNTIREEIGNAKFCILVDEAWDELKREQVAIILRIIDKEGFIKERFFHIVHVRDNIALALKNEICVVFSHYNLHIENIRGQ
;
A
#
# COMPACT_ATOMS: atom_id res chain seq x y z
N MET A 1 -4.23 -8.34 20.83
CA MET A 1 -2.98 -7.56 20.98
C MET A 1 -2.00 -7.83 19.84
N ARG A 2 -1.57 -9.07 19.56
CA ARG A 2 -0.59 -9.46 18.51
C ARG A 2 -0.82 -8.86 17.13
N LEU A 3 -1.96 -9.16 16.51
CA LEU A 3 -2.31 -8.63 15.18
C LEU A 3 -2.36 -7.10 15.18
N LYS A 4 -2.92 -6.49 16.23
CA LYS A 4 -2.94 -5.03 16.36
C LYS A 4 -1.53 -4.44 16.33
N THR A 5 -0.58 -5.03 17.07
CA THR A 5 0.82 -4.59 17.06
C THR A 5 1.43 -4.70 15.65
N SER A 6 1.20 -5.82 14.95
CA SER A 6 1.68 -5.99 13.57
C SER A 6 1.07 -4.94 12.62
N ILE A 7 -0.23 -4.65 12.73
CA ILE A 7 -0.91 -3.62 11.91
C ILE A 7 -0.31 -2.23 12.19
N GLU A 8 -0.13 -1.86 13.45
CA GLU A 8 0.40 -0.53 13.79
C GLU A 8 1.87 -0.36 13.36
N CYS A 9 2.69 -1.40 13.51
CA CYS A 9 4.06 -1.39 13.00
C CYS A 9 4.09 -1.28 11.47
N ALA A 10 3.26 -2.04 10.75
CA ALA A 10 3.15 -1.97 9.31
C ALA A 10 2.70 -0.58 8.84
N ARG A 11 1.67 -0.03 9.49
CA ARG A 11 1.16 1.32 9.20
C ARG A 11 2.24 2.39 9.39
N TRP A 12 2.96 2.33 10.50
CA TRP A 12 4.03 3.28 10.79
C TRP A 12 5.15 3.20 9.75
N LEU A 13 5.63 2.00 9.41
CA LEU A 13 6.68 1.80 8.40
C LEU A 13 6.23 2.28 7.01
N ALA A 14 4.98 1.99 6.62
CA ALA A 14 4.42 2.45 5.35
C ALA A 14 4.35 3.99 5.32
N PHE A 15 3.91 4.62 6.39
CA PHE A 15 3.82 6.08 6.50
C PHE A 15 5.21 6.75 6.44
N GLN A 16 6.23 6.11 7.00
CA GLN A 16 7.62 6.61 6.95
C GLN A 16 8.37 6.20 5.67
N ALA A 17 7.72 5.55 4.71
CA ALA A 17 8.36 5.00 3.50
C ALA A 17 9.58 4.10 3.80
N CYS A 18 9.54 3.38 4.92
CA CYS A 18 10.61 2.48 5.34
C CYS A 18 10.45 1.08 4.76
N ALA A 19 11.56 0.45 4.39
CA ALA A 19 11.57 -0.96 4.04
C ALA A 19 11.09 -1.82 5.21
N PHE A 20 10.36 -2.88 4.94
CA PHE A 20 9.83 -3.79 5.97
C PHE A 20 10.84 -4.87 6.33
N ARG A 21 11.44 -5.48 5.32
CA ARG A 21 12.28 -6.65 5.45
C ARG A 21 13.75 -6.31 5.64
N GLY A 22 14.47 -7.20 6.31
CA GLY A 22 15.92 -7.18 6.37
C GLY A 22 16.53 -8.08 5.30
N HIS A 23 17.83 -8.01 5.15
CA HIS A 23 18.58 -8.90 4.29
C HIS A 23 18.56 -10.35 4.83
N ASP A 24 18.64 -10.52 6.15
CA ASP A 24 18.54 -11.81 6.83
C ASP A 24 17.52 -11.72 7.98
N GLU A 25 16.39 -12.43 7.82
CA GLU A 25 15.31 -12.48 8.83
C GLU A 25 15.41 -13.70 9.76
N SER A 26 16.51 -14.47 9.70
CA SER A 26 16.74 -15.65 10.55
C SER A 26 16.73 -15.29 12.05
N LEU A 27 16.50 -16.28 12.90
CA LEU A 27 16.47 -16.06 14.36
C LEU A 27 17.80 -15.62 14.93
N ASN A 28 18.91 -15.95 14.26
CA ASN A 28 20.27 -15.62 14.68
C ASN A 28 20.75 -14.26 14.13
N SER A 29 19.98 -13.63 13.24
CA SER A 29 20.32 -12.32 12.71
C SER A 29 20.28 -11.25 13.78
N LYS A 30 21.29 -10.37 13.78
CA LYS A 30 21.34 -9.20 14.68
C LYS A 30 20.32 -8.13 14.28
N ASN A 31 19.94 -8.09 13.00
CA ASN A 31 18.92 -7.18 12.47
C ASN A 31 18.04 -7.95 11.48
N ARG A 32 16.83 -8.26 11.90
CA ARG A 32 15.85 -9.05 11.13
C ARG A 32 14.96 -8.20 10.24
N GLY A 33 15.30 -6.92 10.05
CA GLY A 33 14.53 -5.96 9.28
C GLY A 33 13.60 -5.11 10.14
N ASN A 34 13.25 -3.94 9.58
CA ASN A 34 12.56 -2.89 10.32
C ASN A 34 11.25 -3.35 10.95
N PHE A 35 10.50 -4.22 10.28
CA PHE A 35 9.22 -4.69 10.81
C PHE A 35 9.39 -5.50 12.09
N ILE A 36 10.31 -6.46 12.10
CA ILE A 36 10.57 -7.28 13.30
C ILE A 36 11.22 -6.45 14.40
N GLU A 37 12.18 -5.59 14.04
CA GLU A 37 12.87 -4.74 15.01
C GLU A 37 11.91 -3.71 15.63
N LEU A 38 10.96 -3.17 14.87
CA LEU A 38 9.94 -2.26 15.40
C LEU A 38 8.98 -2.97 16.36
N ILE A 39 8.59 -4.21 16.07
CA ILE A 39 7.81 -5.04 17.03
C ILE A 39 8.61 -5.29 18.31
N LYS A 40 9.91 -5.59 18.21
CA LYS A 40 10.79 -5.70 19.38
C LYS A 40 10.83 -4.40 20.17
N PHE A 41 11.04 -3.28 19.48
CA PHE A 41 11.08 -1.97 20.09
C PHE A 41 9.79 -1.65 20.83
N THR A 42 8.62 -1.85 20.21
CA THR A 42 7.33 -1.62 20.88
C THR A 42 7.12 -2.52 22.10
N SER A 43 7.70 -3.73 22.09
CA SER A 43 7.61 -4.63 23.22
C SER A 43 8.43 -4.18 24.44
N THR A 44 9.49 -3.37 24.25
CA THR A 44 10.30 -2.86 25.37
C THR A 44 9.56 -1.88 26.27
N PHE A 45 8.48 -1.27 25.77
CA PHE A 45 7.71 -0.25 26.50
C PHE A 45 6.33 -0.73 26.95
N ASN A 46 5.96 -1.98 26.64
CA ASN A 46 4.62 -2.49 26.95
C ASN A 46 4.61 -3.97 27.26
N ASP A 47 4.51 -4.30 28.56
CA ASP A 47 4.51 -5.68 29.06
C ASP A 47 3.39 -6.55 28.45
N LYS A 48 2.22 -5.96 28.16
CA LYS A 48 1.11 -6.67 27.50
C LYS A 48 1.46 -7.04 26.06
N VAL A 49 2.27 -6.24 25.39
CA VAL A 49 2.80 -6.57 24.05
C VAL A 49 3.89 -7.61 24.21
N THR A 50 4.85 -7.41 25.10
CA THR A 50 5.96 -8.34 25.38
C THR A 50 5.48 -9.76 25.62
N SER A 51 4.43 -9.92 26.43
CA SER A 51 3.89 -11.25 26.80
C SER A 51 3.27 -12.02 25.63
N VAL A 52 3.00 -11.37 24.48
CA VAL A 52 2.24 -11.99 23.37
C VAL A 52 2.91 -11.93 22.02
N VAL A 53 4.06 -11.25 21.84
CA VAL A 53 4.73 -11.12 20.56
C VAL A 53 6.01 -11.95 20.45
N LEU A 54 6.49 -12.17 19.25
CA LEU A 54 7.77 -12.81 18.91
C LEU A 54 7.95 -14.18 19.58
N LYS A 55 8.89 -14.29 20.54
CA LYS A 55 9.20 -15.55 21.23
C LYS A 55 8.05 -16.07 22.10
N ASN A 56 7.21 -15.18 22.60
CA ASN A 56 6.09 -15.48 23.47
C ASN A 56 4.80 -15.80 22.70
N THR A 57 4.91 -16.01 21.38
CA THR A 57 3.77 -16.25 20.50
C THR A 57 3.64 -17.73 20.15
N PRO A 58 2.45 -18.33 20.17
CA PRO A 58 2.21 -19.65 19.58
C PRO A 58 2.65 -19.68 18.12
N GLY A 59 3.24 -20.81 17.66
CA GLY A 59 3.87 -20.92 16.35
C GLY A 59 2.99 -20.54 15.17
N ASN A 60 1.68 -20.78 15.26
CA ASN A 60 0.69 -20.54 14.21
C ASN A 60 0.05 -19.12 14.23
N ALA A 61 0.40 -18.26 15.20
CA ALA A 61 -0.26 -16.97 15.39
C ALA A 61 0.73 -15.80 15.59
N LYS A 62 1.86 -15.84 14.90
CA LYS A 62 2.92 -14.81 15.03
C LYS A 62 2.56 -13.48 14.36
N TYR A 63 1.79 -13.50 13.29
CA TYR A 63 1.39 -12.34 12.49
C TYR A 63 2.57 -11.48 11.99
N THR A 64 3.73 -12.12 11.77
CA THR A 64 4.97 -11.45 11.36
C THR A 64 5.53 -11.96 10.04
N SER A 65 4.90 -12.97 9.43
CA SER A 65 5.37 -13.53 8.16
C SER A 65 5.28 -12.52 7.02
N PRO A 66 6.11 -12.67 5.97
CA PRO A 66 6.02 -11.82 4.76
C PRO A 66 4.63 -11.81 4.13
N THR A 67 3.91 -12.93 4.17
CA THR A 67 2.53 -13.03 3.68
C THR A 67 1.60 -12.11 4.46
N ILE A 68 1.64 -12.19 5.79
CA ILE A 68 0.82 -11.32 6.66
C ILE A 68 1.18 -9.84 6.47
N GLN A 69 2.47 -9.50 6.31
CA GLN A 69 2.89 -8.12 6.03
C GLN A 69 2.24 -7.61 4.73
N LYS A 70 2.26 -8.43 3.66
CA LYS A 70 1.63 -8.09 2.37
C LYS A 70 0.12 -7.96 2.49
N GLU A 71 -0.55 -8.83 3.24
CA GLU A 71 -2.00 -8.75 3.49
C GLU A 71 -2.38 -7.47 4.23
N ILE A 72 -1.63 -7.11 5.27
CA ILE A 72 -1.83 -5.85 6.00
C ILE A 72 -1.68 -4.65 5.06
N LEU A 73 -0.60 -4.61 4.27
CA LEU A 73 -0.36 -3.54 3.30
C LEU A 73 -1.46 -3.46 2.24
N HIS A 74 -1.94 -4.62 1.75
CA HIS A 74 -3.04 -4.68 0.79
C HIS A 74 -4.33 -4.06 1.35
N ILE A 75 -4.68 -4.40 2.59
CA ILE A 75 -5.86 -3.86 3.27
C ILE A 75 -5.71 -2.35 3.48
N LEU A 76 -4.54 -1.89 3.95
CA LEU A 76 -4.27 -0.46 4.13
C LEU A 76 -4.38 0.30 2.80
N ALA A 77 -3.79 -0.22 1.73
CA ALA A 77 -3.86 0.36 0.40
C ALA A 77 -5.30 0.40 -0.14
N SER A 78 -6.08 -0.66 0.10
CA SER A 78 -7.49 -0.71 -0.30
C SER A 78 -8.32 0.34 0.44
N ASN A 79 -8.10 0.52 1.73
CA ASN A 79 -8.79 1.56 2.52
C ASN A 79 -8.46 2.97 2.00
N VAL A 80 -7.18 3.23 1.67
CA VAL A 80 -6.77 4.53 1.08
C VAL A 80 -7.47 4.76 -0.25
N ARG A 81 -7.52 3.77 -1.14
CA ARG A 81 -8.21 3.89 -2.44
C ARG A 81 -9.70 4.12 -2.27
N ASN A 82 -10.35 3.43 -1.34
CA ASN A 82 -11.75 3.64 -1.03
C ASN A 82 -12.02 5.07 -0.54
N THR A 83 -11.16 5.59 0.35
CA THR A 83 -11.24 6.98 0.82
C THR A 83 -11.09 7.97 -0.34
N ILE A 84 -10.12 7.75 -1.24
CA ILE A 84 -9.95 8.58 -2.45
C ILE A 84 -11.21 8.48 -3.33
N ARG A 85 -11.75 7.27 -3.51
CA ARG A 85 -12.98 7.07 -4.29
C ARG A 85 -14.19 7.83 -3.68
N GLU A 86 -14.30 7.80 -2.36
CA GLU A 86 -15.34 8.55 -1.63
C GLU A 86 -15.13 10.06 -1.74
N GLU A 87 -13.87 10.54 -1.65
CA GLU A 87 -13.51 11.95 -1.85
C GLU A 87 -13.93 12.45 -3.22
N ILE A 88 -13.72 11.64 -4.27
CA ILE A 88 -14.10 11.97 -5.65
C ILE A 88 -15.63 11.95 -5.82
N GLY A 89 -16.31 10.97 -5.26
CA GLY A 89 -17.75 10.78 -5.45
C GLY A 89 -18.11 10.68 -6.94
N ASN A 90 -18.99 11.56 -7.39
CA ASN A 90 -19.39 11.69 -8.80
C ASN A 90 -18.80 12.95 -9.47
N ALA A 91 -17.83 13.57 -8.82
CA ALA A 91 -17.17 14.76 -9.37
C ALA A 91 -16.38 14.44 -10.64
N LYS A 92 -16.09 15.48 -11.42
CA LYS A 92 -15.20 15.38 -12.56
C LYS A 92 -13.75 15.37 -12.07
N PHE A 93 -12.90 14.61 -12.75
CA PHE A 93 -11.48 14.49 -12.42
C PHE A 93 -10.62 14.39 -13.67
N CYS A 94 -9.34 14.66 -13.54
CA CYS A 94 -8.34 14.39 -14.56
C CYS A 94 -7.50 13.19 -14.16
N ILE A 95 -6.96 12.49 -15.14
CA ILE A 95 -5.98 11.42 -14.92
C ILE A 95 -4.60 11.92 -15.33
N LEU A 96 -3.59 11.54 -14.54
CA LEU A 96 -2.19 11.64 -14.94
C LEU A 96 -1.64 10.21 -14.92
N VAL A 97 -0.97 9.87 -16.00
CA VAL A 97 -0.42 8.54 -16.22
C VAL A 97 1.06 8.71 -16.50
N ASP A 98 1.89 8.03 -15.72
CA ASP A 98 3.34 8.07 -15.87
C ASP A 98 3.89 6.64 -15.92
N GLU A 99 4.83 6.42 -16.83
CA GLU A 99 5.46 5.12 -17.05
C GLU A 99 6.80 5.07 -16.34
N ALA A 100 7.05 3.99 -15.63
CA ALA A 100 8.31 3.73 -14.94
C ALA A 100 8.70 2.25 -15.05
N TRP A 101 9.97 1.98 -14.90
CA TRP A 101 10.50 0.61 -14.85
C TRP A 101 10.78 0.21 -13.40
N ASP A 102 10.38 -0.99 -13.01
CA ASP A 102 10.78 -1.55 -11.72
C ASP A 102 12.25 -2.06 -11.76
N GLU A 103 12.76 -2.45 -10.59
CA GLU A 103 14.13 -3.01 -10.48
C GLU A 103 14.36 -4.26 -11.36
N LEU A 104 13.30 -4.98 -11.70
CA LEU A 104 13.31 -6.15 -12.58
C LEU A 104 13.11 -5.80 -14.06
N LYS A 105 13.17 -4.51 -14.42
CA LYS A 105 12.92 -3.98 -15.76
C LYS A 105 11.53 -4.35 -16.30
N ARG A 106 10.54 -4.45 -15.43
CA ARG A 106 9.15 -4.61 -15.81
C ARG A 106 8.51 -3.22 -15.85
N GLU A 107 7.76 -2.98 -16.90
CA GLU A 107 7.08 -1.71 -17.06
C GLU A 107 5.90 -1.58 -16.10
N GLN A 108 5.84 -0.46 -15.46
CA GLN A 108 4.79 -0.09 -14.52
C GLN A 108 4.21 1.25 -14.92
N VAL A 109 2.92 1.37 -14.75
CA VAL A 109 2.18 2.60 -15.03
C VAL A 109 1.56 3.09 -13.73
N ALA A 110 1.94 4.28 -13.31
CA ALA A 110 1.35 4.96 -12.18
C ALA A 110 0.11 5.74 -12.63
N ILE A 111 -1.00 5.58 -11.92
CA ILE A 111 -2.24 6.31 -12.13
C ILE A 111 -2.43 7.28 -10.98
N ILE A 112 -2.48 8.56 -11.31
CA ILE A 112 -2.74 9.67 -10.38
C ILE A 112 -4.05 10.33 -10.78
N LEU A 113 -4.91 10.60 -9.80
CA LEU A 113 -6.17 11.31 -10.00
C LEU A 113 -6.02 12.75 -9.50
N ARG A 114 -6.31 13.70 -10.36
CA ARG A 114 -6.34 15.13 -10.03
C ARG A 114 -7.79 15.55 -9.91
N ILE A 115 -8.15 16.09 -8.76
CA ILE A 115 -9.50 16.52 -8.40
C ILE A 115 -9.49 17.94 -7.89
N ILE A 116 -10.65 18.58 -7.89
CA ILE A 116 -10.90 19.83 -7.19
C ILE A 116 -11.77 19.47 -5.97
N ASP A 117 -11.31 19.80 -4.78
CA ASP A 117 -12.08 19.56 -3.56
C ASP A 117 -13.23 20.57 -3.38
N LYS A 118 -13.99 20.39 -2.30
CA LYS A 118 -15.17 21.23 -2.01
C LYS A 118 -14.80 22.68 -1.71
N GLU A 119 -13.57 22.92 -1.29
CA GLU A 119 -13.00 24.25 -1.02
C GLU A 119 -12.40 24.91 -2.28
N GLY A 120 -12.38 24.22 -3.42
CA GLY A 120 -11.85 24.70 -4.69
C GLY A 120 -10.34 24.45 -4.85
N PHE A 121 -9.69 23.69 -3.98
CA PHE A 121 -8.27 23.38 -4.11
C PHE A 121 -8.04 22.18 -5.03
N ILE A 122 -7.00 22.27 -5.85
CA ILE A 122 -6.53 21.14 -6.65
C ILE A 122 -5.78 20.17 -5.77
N LYS A 123 -6.18 18.91 -5.82
CA LYS A 123 -5.52 17.80 -5.13
C LYS A 123 -5.13 16.70 -6.10
N GLU A 124 -3.94 16.17 -5.94
CA GLU A 124 -3.46 15.00 -6.65
C GLU A 124 -3.41 13.81 -5.69
N ARG A 125 -3.95 12.69 -6.12
CA ARG A 125 -4.01 11.45 -5.36
C ARG A 125 -3.37 10.33 -6.16
N PHE A 126 -2.25 9.81 -5.67
CA PHE A 126 -1.72 8.56 -6.18
C PHE A 126 -2.75 7.45 -5.95
N PHE A 127 -3.20 6.81 -7.02
CA PHE A 127 -4.33 5.89 -6.94
C PHE A 127 -3.93 4.42 -7.13
N HIS A 128 -3.14 4.13 -8.17
CA HIS A 128 -2.81 2.75 -8.52
C HIS A 128 -1.49 2.65 -9.28
N ILE A 129 -0.87 1.45 -9.21
CA ILE A 129 0.19 1.04 -10.14
C ILE A 129 -0.29 -0.20 -10.89
N VAL A 130 -0.12 -0.21 -12.19
CA VAL A 130 -0.40 -1.33 -13.09
C VAL A 130 0.89 -1.85 -13.67
N HIS A 131 1.09 -3.16 -13.70
CA HIS A 131 2.15 -3.78 -14.49
C HIS A 131 1.64 -3.98 -15.92
N VAL A 132 2.30 -3.36 -16.88
CA VAL A 132 1.94 -3.47 -18.30
C VAL A 132 2.87 -4.47 -18.97
N ARG A 133 2.31 -5.37 -19.74
CA ARG A 133 3.09 -6.38 -20.48
C ARG A 133 3.49 -5.91 -21.88
N ASP A 134 2.72 -4.99 -22.44
CA ASP A 134 2.88 -4.45 -23.78
C ASP A 134 2.65 -2.94 -23.77
N ASN A 135 3.57 -2.18 -24.38
CA ASN A 135 3.51 -0.71 -24.50
C ASN A 135 2.54 -0.23 -25.59
N ILE A 136 1.60 -1.09 -26.01
CA ILE A 136 0.60 -0.73 -26.98
C ILE A 136 -0.46 0.13 -26.29
N ALA A 137 -0.75 1.29 -26.85
CA ALA A 137 -1.73 2.24 -26.31
C ALA A 137 -3.09 1.58 -25.97
N LEU A 138 -3.48 0.55 -26.73
CA LEU A 138 -4.70 -0.20 -26.48
C LEU A 138 -4.61 -1.06 -25.18
N ALA A 139 -3.46 -1.67 -24.92
CA ALA A 139 -3.26 -2.45 -23.69
C ALA A 139 -3.31 -1.53 -22.46
N LEU A 140 -2.61 -0.41 -22.50
CA LEU A 140 -2.64 0.61 -21.45
C LEU A 140 -4.05 1.13 -21.19
N LYS A 141 -4.79 1.49 -22.23
CA LYS A 141 -6.19 1.90 -22.12
C LYS A 141 -7.04 0.84 -21.42
N ASN A 142 -6.90 -0.42 -21.82
CA ASN A 142 -7.68 -1.51 -21.26
C ASN A 142 -7.36 -1.71 -19.75
N GLU A 143 -6.09 -1.66 -19.36
CA GLU A 143 -5.69 -1.75 -17.96
C GLU A 143 -6.26 -0.60 -17.13
N ILE A 144 -6.20 0.63 -17.61
CA ILE A 144 -6.81 1.79 -16.96
C ILE A 144 -8.33 1.59 -16.81
N CYS A 145 -9.02 1.10 -17.84
CA CYS A 145 -10.44 0.81 -17.80
C CYS A 145 -10.78 -0.28 -16.76
N VAL A 146 -9.96 -1.31 -16.66
CA VAL A 146 -10.11 -2.38 -15.65
C VAL A 146 -9.99 -1.81 -14.24
N VAL A 147 -8.97 -0.99 -13.99
CA VAL A 147 -8.77 -0.33 -12.68
C VAL A 147 -9.99 0.55 -12.34
N PHE A 148 -10.44 1.38 -13.27
CA PHE A 148 -11.56 2.29 -13.04
C PHE A 148 -12.88 1.53 -12.79
N SER A 149 -13.14 0.48 -13.56
CA SER A 149 -14.29 -0.40 -13.34
C SER A 149 -14.24 -1.06 -11.98
N HIS A 150 -13.07 -1.57 -11.57
CA HIS A 150 -12.88 -2.23 -10.26
C HIS A 150 -13.21 -1.30 -9.08
N TYR A 151 -12.87 0.00 -9.20
CA TYR A 151 -13.12 0.99 -8.15
C TYR A 151 -14.37 1.85 -8.38
N ASN A 152 -15.23 1.51 -9.34
CA ASN A 152 -16.42 2.27 -9.70
C ASN A 152 -16.11 3.75 -10.00
N LEU A 153 -15.02 4.01 -10.71
CA LEU A 153 -14.70 5.31 -11.27
C LEU A 153 -15.26 5.40 -12.68
N HIS A 154 -16.13 6.37 -12.92
CA HIS A 154 -16.80 6.52 -14.21
C HIS A 154 -15.91 7.25 -15.20
N ILE A 155 -15.62 6.60 -16.34
CA ILE A 155 -14.76 7.15 -17.42
C ILE A 155 -15.35 8.45 -17.98
N GLU A 156 -16.68 8.56 -18.05
CA GLU A 156 -17.40 9.77 -18.47
C GLU A 156 -17.16 10.99 -17.56
N ASN A 157 -16.59 10.77 -16.38
CA ASN A 157 -16.21 11.84 -15.46
C ASN A 157 -14.80 12.38 -15.68
N ILE A 158 -14.01 11.77 -16.57
CA ILE A 158 -12.70 12.27 -16.94
C ILE A 158 -12.85 13.56 -17.75
N ARG A 159 -12.08 14.60 -17.40
CA ARG A 159 -12.09 15.91 -18.04
C ARG A 159 -10.78 16.32 -18.69
N GLY A 160 -9.71 15.57 -18.46
CA GLY A 160 -8.41 15.85 -19.03
C GLY A 160 -7.38 14.79 -18.65
N GLN A 161 -6.27 14.92 -19.32
CA GLN A 161 -5.09 14.07 -19.19
C GLN A 161 -3.86 14.95 -19.04
#